data_4fd10ea714b4d807203294c0815279bb
#
_entry.id   4fd10ea714b4d807203294c0815279bb
#
_cell.length_a   1.000
_cell.length_b   1.000
_cell.length_c   1.000
_cell.angle_alpha   90.00
_cell.angle_beta   90.00
_cell.angle_gamma   90.00
#
_symmetry.space_group_name_H-M   'P 1'
#
loop_
_entity.id
_entity.type
_entity.pdbx_description
1 polymer ?
#
loop_
_entity_poly.entity_id
_entity_poly.type
_entity_poly.pdbx_seq_one_letter_code
_entity_poly.pdbx_strand_id
1 'polypeptide(L)'
;MFPPIFPAVAASSAVKALIGSNPVRFYQFGLAPQNVQKPYAVWQRMFGSPENYLGDVPDADSFTLLVDVYASSADSARSVALALRDAIEPVAYITTWLGESIDPDTKNNRFSFQVDWIVLR
;
A
#
# COMPACT_ATOMS: atom_id res chain seq x y z
N MET A 1 -14.77 8.71 -0.62
CA MET A 1 -15.09 7.79 -1.70
C MET A 1 -13.96 6.82 -2.03
N PHE A 2 -12.75 7.29 -2.18
CA PHE A 2 -11.63 6.39 -2.43
C PHE A 2 -10.98 5.93 -1.12
N PRO A 3 -10.30 4.77 -1.13
CA PRO A 3 -9.68 4.25 0.08
C PRO A 3 -8.69 5.24 0.68
N PRO A 4 -8.79 5.56 1.99
CA PRO A 4 -7.87 6.50 2.63
C PRO A 4 -6.59 5.81 3.09
N ILE A 5 -5.87 5.19 2.15
CA ILE A 5 -4.67 4.42 2.49
C ILE A 5 -3.52 5.32 2.93
N PHE A 6 -3.32 6.46 2.30
CA PHE A 6 -2.24 7.36 2.69
C PHE A 6 -2.40 7.88 4.13
N PRO A 7 -3.57 8.38 4.54
CA PRO A 7 -3.74 8.80 5.93
C PRO A 7 -3.52 7.68 6.94
N ALA A 8 -3.98 6.46 6.63
CA ALA A 8 -3.79 5.33 7.54
C ALA A 8 -2.30 4.99 7.71
N VAL A 9 -1.54 5.01 6.63
CA VAL A 9 -0.10 4.74 6.65
C VAL A 9 0.65 5.89 7.32
N ALA A 10 0.32 7.14 6.99
CA ALA A 10 1.01 8.31 7.53
C ALA A 10 0.76 8.50 9.02
N ALA A 11 -0.28 7.91 9.58
CA ALA A 11 -0.55 7.95 11.02
C ALA A 11 0.34 6.99 11.83
N SER A 12 1.01 6.05 11.18
CA SER A 12 1.82 5.04 11.86
C SER A 12 3.23 5.56 12.13
N SER A 13 3.62 5.61 13.39
CA SER A 13 4.99 5.97 13.77
C SER A 13 6.00 4.93 13.33
N ALA A 14 5.64 3.64 13.34
CA ALA A 14 6.51 2.55 12.89
C ALA A 14 6.82 2.68 11.39
N VAL A 15 5.82 3.01 10.58
CA VAL A 15 6.01 3.24 9.14
C VAL A 15 6.90 4.47 8.92
N LYS A 16 6.63 5.56 9.61
CA LYS A 16 7.42 6.79 9.47
C LYS A 16 8.88 6.62 9.89
N ALA A 17 9.15 5.73 10.84
CA ALA A 17 10.52 5.42 11.23
C ALA A 17 11.31 4.76 10.11
N LEU A 18 10.63 4.06 9.20
CA LEU A 18 11.27 3.32 8.10
C LEU A 18 11.28 4.09 6.78
N ILE A 19 10.16 4.72 6.42
CA ILE A 19 10.03 5.41 5.12
C ILE A 19 9.91 6.92 5.26
N GLY A 20 10.19 7.46 6.43
CA GLY A 20 10.26 8.90 6.65
C GLY A 20 8.93 9.54 6.99
N SER A 21 8.99 10.78 7.45
CA SER A 21 7.81 11.53 7.90
C SER A 21 7.68 12.91 7.25
N ASN A 22 8.67 13.35 6.49
CA ASN A 22 8.63 14.69 5.90
C ASN A 22 9.42 14.73 4.58
N PRO A 23 8.88 14.18 3.51
CA PRO A 23 7.58 13.51 3.41
C PRO A 23 7.62 12.03 3.82
N VAL A 24 6.44 11.46 4.04
CA VAL A 24 6.30 10.01 4.12
C VAL A 24 6.48 9.46 2.70
N ARG A 25 7.47 8.57 2.52
CA ARG A 25 7.78 8.03 1.18
C ARG A 25 6.83 6.90 0.80
N PHE A 26 5.56 7.24 0.72
CA PHE A 26 4.48 6.36 0.32
C PHE A 26 3.66 7.08 -0.75
N TYR A 27 3.85 6.68 -2.00
CA TYR A 27 3.37 7.43 -3.15
C TYR A 27 2.30 6.65 -3.92
N GLN A 28 1.37 7.39 -4.53
CA GLN A 28 0.48 6.80 -5.51
C GLN A 28 1.27 6.46 -6.77
N PHE A 29 0.87 5.39 -7.45
CA PHE A 29 1.53 4.95 -8.68
C PHE A 29 1.67 6.10 -9.67
N GLY A 30 2.87 6.27 -10.18
CA GLY A 30 3.20 7.33 -11.13
C GLY A 30 3.59 8.66 -10.50
N LEU A 31 3.46 8.81 -9.18
CA LEU A 31 3.75 10.08 -8.51
C LEU A 31 5.04 10.05 -7.67
N ALA A 32 5.75 8.92 -7.63
CA ALA A 32 7.02 8.86 -6.93
C ALA A 32 8.06 9.71 -7.66
N PRO A 33 8.82 10.56 -6.92
CA PRO A 33 9.89 11.35 -7.54
C PRO A 33 10.99 10.47 -8.13
N GLN A 34 11.71 11.00 -9.12
CA GLN A 34 12.91 10.32 -9.60
C GLN A 34 13.96 10.31 -8.48
N ASN A 35 14.73 9.23 -8.43
CA ASN A 35 15.80 9.06 -7.43
C ASN A 35 15.31 9.14 -5.99
N VAL A 36 14.09 8.65 -5.74
CA VAL A 36 13.54 8.64 -4.40
C VAL A 36 14.40 7.76 -3.47
N GLN A 37 14.60 8.25 -2.25
CA GLN A 37 15.39 7.55 -1.25
C GLN A 37 14.71 6.24 -0.85
N LYS A 38 15.47 5.17 -0.76
CA LYS A 38 14.99 3.86 -0.28
C LYS A 38 15.15 3.74 1.23
N PRO A 39 14.27 2.97 1.89
CA PRO A 39 13.11 2.31 1.32
C PRO A 39 11.96 3.28 1.05
N TYR A 40 11.09 2.91 0.13
CA TYR A 40 9.86 3.62 -0.14
C TYR A 40 8.80 2.64 -0.64
N ALA A 41 7.56 3.08 -0.70
CA ALA A 41 6.47 2.24 -1.16
C ALA A 41 5.56 3.01 -2.11
N VAL A 42 4.91 2.27 -2.98
CA VAL A 42 3.99 2.80 -4.00
C VAL A 42 2.71 1.98 -3.93
N TRP A 43 1.57 2.65 -4.04
CA TRP A 43 0.28 1.98 -4.09
C TRP A 43 -0.47 2.37 -5.35
N GLN A 44 -1.31 1.45 -5.84
CA GLN A 44 -2.19 1.73 -6.96
C GLN A 44 -3.53 1.02 -6.75
N ARG A 45 -4.59 1.64 -7.28
CA ARG A 45 -5.90 1.02 -7.30
C ARG A 45 -5.97 0.12 -8.53
N MET A 46 -6.15 -1.18 -8.30
CA MET A 46 -6.23 -2.15 -9.38
C MET A 46 -7.63 -2.17 -9.98
N PHE A 47 -8.63 -2.29 -9.13
CA PHE A 47 -10.04 -2.25 -9.53
C PHE A 47 -10.90 -1.98 -8.31
N GLY A 48 -12.17 -1.67 -8.57
CA GLY A 48 -13.18 -1.47 -7.53
C GLY A 48 -14.55 -1.86 -8.04
N SER A 49 -15.48 -2.13 -7.14
CA SER A 49 -16.84 -2.47 -7.50
C SER A 49 -17.81 -2.06 -6.39
N PRO A 50 -19.06 -1.71 -6.76
CA PRO A 50 -20.10 -1.47 -5.77
C PRO A 50 -20.44 -2.76 -5.03
N GLU A 51 -20.76 -2.65 -3.75
CA GLU A 51 -21.31 -3.75 -2.97
C GLU A 51 -22.82 -3.82 -3.22
N ASN A 52 -23.21 -4.47 -4.31
CA ASN A 52 -24.60 -4.55 -4.73
C ASN A 52 -25.40 -5.52 -3.87
N TYR A 53 -26.66 -5.18 -3.61
CA TYR A 53 -27.63 -6.08 -3.00
C TYR A 53 -29.03 -5.81 -3.56
N LEU A 54 -29.92 -6.79 -3.38
CA LEU A 54 -31.24 -6.72 -3.96
C LEU A 54 -32.08 -5.64 -3.31
N GLY A 55 -32.79 -4.88 -4.14
CA GLY A 55 -33.84 -3.97 -3.70
C GLY A 55 -33.40 -2.57 -3.33
N ASP A 56 -32.12 -2.24 -3.43
CA ASP A 56 -31.67 -0.87 -3.08
C ASP A 56 -30.36 -0.51 -3.76
N VAL A 57 -29.99 0.76 -3.63
CA VAL A 57 -28.72 1.30 -4.10
C VAL A 57 -27.60 0.82 -3.18
N PRO A 58 -26.44 0.48 -3.71
CA PRO A 58 -25.30 0.10 -2.86
C PRO A 58 -24.92 1.21 -1.89
N ASP A 59 -24.60 0.84 -0.66
CA ASP A 59 -24.15 1.76 0.39
C ASP A 59 -22.64 1.69 0.66
N ALA A 60 -21.93 0.87 -0.09
CA ALA A 60 -20.50 0.73 0.02
C ALA A 60 -19.89 0.34 -1.32
N ASP A 61 -18.61 0.63 -1.46
CA ASP A 61 -17.78 0.19 -2.58
C ASP A 61 -16.59 -0.56 -2.04
N SER A 62 -16.16 -1.63 -2.73
CA SER A 62 -14.92 -2.31 -2.40
C SER A 62 -13.86 -2.02 -3.45
N PHE A 63 -12.62 -1.88 -3.00
CA PHE A 63 -11.48 -1.60 -3.86
C PHE A 63 -10.36 -2.58 -3.56
N THR A 64 -9.66 -3.01 -4.60
CA THR A 64 -8.43 -3.78 -4.46
C THR A 64 -7.26 -2.88 -4.82
N LEU A 65 -6.32 -2.76 -3.89
CA LEU A 65 -5.12 -1.97 -4.05
C LEU A 65 -3.91 -2.90 -4.11
N LEU A 66 -2.93 -2.51 -4.91
CA LEU A 66 -1.62 -3.16 -4.93
C LEU A 66 -0.62 -2.24 -4.26
N VAL A 67 0.14 -2.78 -3.31
CA VAL A 67 1.21 -2.05 -2.64
C VAL A 67 2.54 -2.72 -2.98
N ASP A 68 3.48 -1.93 -3.49
CA ASP A 68 4.83 -2.36 -3.80
C ASP A 68 5.81 -1.62 -2.88
N VAL A 69 6.63 -2.38 -2.17
CA VAL A 69 7.70 -1.83 -1.33
C VAL A 69 9.02 -2.03 -2.07
N TYR A 70 9.81 -0.97 -2.17
CA TYR A 70 11.14 -1.00 -2.81
C TYR A 70 12.20 -0.66 -1.76
N ALA A 71 13.23 -1.50 -1.71
CA ALA A 71 14.32 -1.33 -0.75
C ALA A 71 15.64 -1.85 -1.34
N SER A 72 16.74 -1.52 -0.66
CA SER A 72 18.07 -1.97 -1.09
C SER A 72 18.40 -3.38 -0.60
N SER A 73 17.60 -3.95 0.30
CA SER A 73 17.78 -5.32 0.79
C SER A 73 16.43 -5.99 1.03
N ALA A 74 16.42 -7.31 1.03
CA ALA A 74 15.22 -8.08 1.33
C ALA A 74 14.71 -7.81 2.74
N ASP A 75 15.60 -7.72 3.71
CA ASP A 75 15.23 -7.47 5.11
C ASP A 75 14.57 -6.10 5.27
N SER A 76 15.10 -5.07 4.59
CA SER A 76 14.51 -3.75 4.61
C SER A 76 13.10 -3.75 4.00
N ALA A 77 12.93 -4.42 2.85
CA ALA A 77 11.63 -4.52 2.19
C ALA A 77 10.61 -5.24 3.09
N ARG A 78 11.01 -6.32 3.74
CA ARG A 78 10.13 -7.06 4.67
C ARG A 78 9.74 -6.22 5.87
N SER A 79 10.69 -5.49 6.45
CA SER A 79 10.41 -4.63 7.61
C SER A 79 9.39 -3.56 7.28
N VAL A 80 9.51 -2.93 6.12
CA VAL A 80 8.54 -1.93 5.66
C VAL A 80 7.18 -2.57 5.41
N ALA A 81 7.15 -3.74 4.76
CA ALA A 81 5.89 -4.44 4.48
C ALA A 81 5.15 -4.80 5.77
N LEU A 82 5.87 -5.26 6.79
CA LEU A 82 5.25 -5.59 8.08
C LEU A 82 4.72 -4.35 8.79
N ALA A 83 5.43 -3.23 8.74
CA ALA A 83 4.97 -1.97 9.32
C ALA A 83 3.72 -1.46 8.59
N LEU A 84 3.69 -1.57 7.27
CA LEU A 84 2.51 -1.21 6.47
C LEU A 84 1.33 -2.11 6.80
N ARG A 85 1.55 -3.42 6.93
CA ARG A 85 0.51 -4.35 7.36
C ARG A 85 -0.12 -3.91 8.67
N ASP A 86 0.70 -3.61 9.67
CA ASP A 86 0.21 -3.24 10.99
C ASP A 86 -0.54 -1.91 10.97
N ALA A 87 -0.20 -1.01 10.05
CA ALA A 87 -0.91 0.26 9.87
C ALA A 87 -2.24 0.08 9.14
N ILE A 88 -2.34 -0.87 8.23
CA ILE A 88 -3.49 -1.05 7.34
C ILE A 88 -4.53 -2.00 7.93
N GLU A 89 -4.10 -3.08 8.60
CA GLU A 89 -5.03 -4.12 9.08
C GLU A 89 -6.14 -3.62 10.01
N PRO A 90 -5.95 -2.57 10.83
CA PRO A 90 -7.05 -2.06 11.64
C PRO A 90 -8.23 -1.51 10.82
N VAL A 91 -8.02 -1.13 9.55
CA VAL A 91 -9.03 -0.44 8.74
C VAL A 91 -9.32 -1.13 7.41
N ALA A 92 -8.52 -2.13 7.02
CA ALA A 92 -8.67 -2.83 5.74
C ALA A 92 -8.16 -4.27 5.85
N TYR A 93 -8.20 -5.01 4.74
CA TYR A 93 -7.81 -6.41 4.72
C TYR A 93 -6.64 -6.61 3.78
N ILE A 94 -5.58 -7.26 4.26
CA ILE A 94 -4.52 -7.74 3.37
C ILE A 94 -4.94 -9.13 2.90
N THR A 95 -5.15 -9.25 1.59
CA THR A 95 -5.76 -10.45 1.02
C THR A 95 -4.75 -11.40 0.41
N THR A 96 -3.60 -10.88 -0.06
CA THR A 96 -2.64 -11.71 -0.78
C THR A 96 -1.24 -11.14 -0.61
N TRP A 97 -0.31 -11.99 -0.23
CA TRP A 97 1.12 -11.70 -0.27
C TRP A 97 1.64 -12.19 -1.62
N LEU A 98 2.06 -11.26 -2.47
CA LEU A 98 2.45 -11.59 -3.84
C LEU A 98 3.92 -12.00 -3.96
N GLY A 99 4.69 -11.85 -2.86
CA GLY A 99 6.04 -12.33 -2.81
C GLY A 99 7.09 -11.25 -3.09
N GLU A 100 8.31 -11.71 -3.26
CA GLU A 100 9.50 -10.88 -3.36
C GLU A 100 10.13 -11.06 -4.73
N SER A 101 10.75 -9.99 -5.22
CA SER A 101 11.49 -10.02 -6.48
C SER A 101 12.65 -9.02 -6.42
N ILE A 102 13.59 -9.16 -7.34
CA ILE A 102 14.71 -8.23 -7.50
C ILE A 102 14.62 -7.67 -8.90
N ASP A 103 14.61 -6.33 -9.00
CA ASP A 103 14.65 -5.65 -10.29
C ASP A 103 16.01 -5.90 -10.93
N PRO A 104 16.08 -6.49 -12.14
CA PRO A 104 17.36 -6.80 -12.78
C PRO A 104 18.18 -5.57 -13.14
N ASP A 105 17.55 -4.44 -13.40
CA ASP A 105 18.25 -3.22 -13.82
C ASP A 105 18.78 -2.42 -12.63
N THR A 106 17.93 -2.17 -11.64
CA THR A 106 18.25 -1.32 -10.49
C THR A 106 18.76 -2.10 -9.29
N LYS A 107 18.58 -3.43 -9.28
CA LYS A 107 18.87 -4.31 -8.15
C LYS A 107 18.05 -3.98 -6.90
N ASN A 108 16.94 -3.29 -7.05
CA ASN A 108 16.02 -3.03 -5.96
C ASN A 108 15.28 -4.31 -5.56
N ASN A 109 15.17 -4.54 -4.27
CA ASN A 109 14.28 -5.58 -3.75
C ASN A 109 12.87 -5.03 -3.70
N ARG A 110 11.92 -5.81 -4.23
CA ARG A 110 10.51 -5.45 -4.25
C ARG A 110 9.71 -6.49 -3.48
N PHE A 111 8.83 -6.03 -2.60
CA PHE A 111 7.88 -6.87 -1.89
C PHE A 111 6.49 -6.33 -2.18
N SER A 112 5.59 -7.19 -2.67
CA SER A 112 4.26 -6.77 -3.11
C SER A 112 3.18 -7.48 -2.34
N PHE A 113 2.07 -6.78 -2.06
CA PHE A 113 0.88 -7.37 -1.46
C PHE A 113 -0.38 -6.64 -1.91
N GLN A 114 -1.51 -7.32 -1.78
CA GLN A 114 -2.82 -6.77 -2.13
C GLN A 114 -3.61 -6.44 -0.88
N VAL A 115 -4.37 -5.35 -0.97
CA VAL A 115 -5.24 -4.87 0.09
C VAL A 115 -6.65 -4.71 -0.46
N ASP A 116 -7.64 -5.26 0.24
CA ASP A 116 -9.05 -4.99 -0.04
C ASP A 116 -9.57 -3.98 0.96
N TRP A 117 -10.21 -2.94 0.43
CA TRP A 117 -10.74 -1.85 1.22
C TRP A 117 -12.21 -1.64 0.91
N ILE A 118 -13.04 -1.64 1.95
CA ILE A 118 -14.46 -1.34 1.80
C ILE A 118 -14.68 0.09 2.27
N VAL A 119 -15.22 0.92 1.37
CA VAL A 119 -15.47 2.34 1.64
C VAL A 119 -16.97 2.55 1.68
N LEU A 120 -17.48 3.04 2.81
CA LEU A 120 -18.90 3.38 2.96
C LEU A 120 -19.21 4.66 2.19
N ARG A 121 -20.38 4.66 1.60
CA ARG A 121 -20.88 5.85 0.88
C ARG A 121 -21.50 6.87 1.83
#